data_db0f4f46bf3223398bacc935d5d4f6e0
#
_entry.id   db0f4f46bf3223398bacc935d5d4f6e0
#
_cell.length_a   1.000
_cell.length_b   1.000
_cell.length_c   1.000
_cell.angle_alpha   90.00
_cell.angle_beta   90.00
_cell.angle_gamma   90.00
#
_symmetry.space_group_name_H-M   'P 1'
#
loop_
_entity.id
_entity.type
_entity.pdbx_description
1 polymer ?
#
loop_
_entity_poly.entity_id
_entity_poly.type
_entity_poly.pdbx_seq_one_letter_code
_entity_poly.pdbx_strand_id
1 'polypeptide(L)'
;LRPFANLDEDDIKDDEDLAAKYAEAKAAAATFAMSEAAQRGREIFFTEKGNCTACHVGANLADEKFHNLGIGMDAAEPDLGRFAVTKDPKDKGAFKTPTVRNVALTAPYMHDGSLATLEEVVEWYDKGGHPNANLSDKIKPLKLTAQEKADLVAFMRACTGPTPAVETGRLPEQP
;
A
#
# COMPACT_ATOMS: atom_id res chain seq x y z
N LEU A 1 3.68 -3.98 -17.21
CA LEU A 1 4.89 -3.66 -18.00
C LEU A 1 6.23 -3.89 -17.28
N ARG A 2 6.27 -4.19 -15.96
CA ARG A 2 7.56 -4.34 -15.25
C ARG A 2 8.51 -5.37 -15.85
N PRO A 3 8.09 -6.55 -16.33
CA PRO A 3 9.01 -7.49 -16.97
C PRO A 3 9.66 -6.93 -18.24
N PHE A 4 9.04 -5.89 -18.83
CA PHE A 4 9.45 -5.30 -20.09
C PHE A 4 9.92 -3.84 -19.96
N ALA A 5 10.14 -3.35 -18.74
CA ALA A 5 10.43 -1.94 -18.47
C ALA A 5 11.75 -1.45 -19.08
N ASN A 6 12.66 -2.37 -19.39
CA ASN A 6 13.97 -2.10 -19.96
C ASN A 6 14.09 -2.58 -21.42
N LEU A 7 12.98 -3.01 -22.05
CA LEU A 7 12.95 -3.42 -23.43
C LEU A 7 12.41 -2.30 -24.30
N ASP A 8 13.10 -2.01 -25.39
CA ASP A 8 12.61 -1.13 -26.46
C ASP A 8 12.11 -1.94 -27.67
N GLU A 9 11.65 -1.24 -28.69
CA GLU A 9 11.11 -1.90 -29.90
C GLU A 9 12.21 -2.63 -30.70
N ASP A 10 13.46 -2.20 -30.57
CA ASP A 10 14.59 -2.85 -31.21
C ASP A 10 14.98 -4.17 -30.54
N ASP A 11 14.80 -4.28 -29.21
CA ASP A 11 15.10 -5.49 -28.46
C ASP A 11 14.14 -6.66 -28.78
N ILE A 12 12.91 -6.34 -29.22
CA ILE A 12 11.84 -7.34 -29.41
C ILE A 12 11.54 -7.67 -30.88
N LYS A 13 12.13 -6.93 -31.85
CA LYS A 13 11.79 -7.06 -33.27
C LYS A 13 12.16 -8.42 -33.88
N ASP A 14 13.15 -9.09 -33.35
CA ASP A 14 13.71 -10.35 -33.85
C ASP A 14 13.17 -11.59 -33.09
N ASP A 15 12.25 -11.39 -32.12
CA ASP A 15 11.64 -12.45 -31.31
C ASP A 15 10.10 -12.27 -31.31
N GLU A 16 9.42 -13.04 -32.19
CA GLU A 16 7.96 -12.94 -32.35
C GLU A 16 7.19 -13.27 -31.07
N ASP A 17 7.68 -14.20 -30.24
CA ASP A 17 7.06 -14.61 -28.99
C ASP A 17 7.17 -13.51 -27.94
N LEU A 18 8.33 -12.86 -27.85
CA LEU A 18 8.58 -11.73 -26.97
C LEU A 18 7.77 -10.51 -27.41
N ALA A 19 7.72 -10.24 -28.72
CA ALA A 19 6.91 -9.15 -29.30
C ALA A 19 5.42 -9.32 -29.00
N ALA A 20 4.88 -10.55 -29.12
CA ALA A 20 3.49 -10.85 -28.80
C ALA A 20 3.18 -10.61 -27.32
N LYS A 21 4.03 -11.08 -26.40
CA LYS A 21 3.91 -10.87 -24.95
C LYS A 21 4.02 -9.39 -24.56
N TYR A 22 4.91 -8.66 -25.24
CA TYR A 22 5.06 -7.23 -25.03
C TYR A 22 3.81 -6.47 -25.47
N ALA A 23 3.24 -6.80 -26.67
CA ALA A 23 2.03 -6.21 -27.19
C ALA A 23 0.82 -6.48 -26.28
N GLU A 24 0.67 -7.70 -25.79
CA GLU A 24 -0.36 -8.06 -24.80
C GLU A 24 -0.22 -7.26 -23.51
N ALA A 25 1.00 -7.18 -22.98
CA ALA A 25 1.27 -6.41 -21.75
C ALA A 25 1.02 -4.90 -21.94
N LYS A 26 1.34 -4.37 -23.14
CA LYS A 26 1.08 -2.97 -23.51
C LYS A 26 -0.41 -2.68 -23.64
N ALA A 27 -1.18 -3.58 -24.25
CA ALA A 27 -2.63 -3.48 -24.34
C ALA A 27 -3.30 -3.56 -22.96
N ALA A 28 -2.88 -4.50 -22.12
CA ALA A 28 -3.35 -4.60 -20.75
C ALA A 28 -3.04 -3.34 -19.94
N ALA A 29 -1.83 -2.78 -20.07
CA ALA A 29 -1.44 -1.55 -19.40
C ALA A 29 -2.27 -0.34 -19.85
N ALA A 30 -2.66 -0.28 -21.13
CA ALA A 30 -3.54 0.77 -21.64
C ALA A 30 -4.97 0.65 -21.07
N THR A 31 -5.45 -0.57 -20.89
CA THR A 31 -6.77 -0.83 -20.29
C THR A 31 -6.83 -0.42 -18.81
N PHE A 32 -5.71 -0.53 -18.10
CA PHE A 32 -5.57 -0.16 -16.68
C PHE A 32 -4.79 1.15 -16.49
N ALA A 33 -4.85 2.06 -17.47
CA ALA A 33 -4.21 3.37 -17.35
C ALA A 33 -4.73 4.13 -16.13
N MET A 34 -3.81 4.64 -15.31
CA MET A 34 -4.18 5.49 -14.17
C MET A 34 -4.78 6.80 -14.67
N SER A 35 -5.85 7.27 -14.03
CA SER A 35 -6.37 8.62 -14.23
C SER A 35 -5.30 9.68 -13.88
N GLU A 36 -5.46 10.90 -14.37
CA GLU A 36 -4.56 12.01 -14.01
C GLU A 36 -4.49 12.23 -12.49
N ALA A 37 -5.62 12.12 -11.80
CA ALA A 37 -5.66 12.20 -10.35
C ALA A 37 -4.80 11.10 -9.69
N ALA A 38 -4.91 9.86 -10.17
CA ALA A 38 -4.10 8.76 -9.65
C ALA A 38 -2.60 8.92 -9.99
N GLN A 39 -2.26 9.53 -11.12
CA GLN A 39 -0.86 9.85 -11.47
C GLN A 39 -0.29 10.90 -10.51
N ARG A 40 -1.01 12.00 -10.23
CA ARG A 40 -0.60 12.98 -9.22
C ARG A 40 -0.49 12.35 -7.83
N GLY A 41 -1.46 11.52 -7.44
CA GLY A 41 -1.42 10.80 -6.18
C GLY A 41 -0.23 9.85 -6.07
N ARG A 42 0.16 9.20 -7.17
CA ARG A 42 1.37 8.39 -7.24
C ARG A 42 2.62 9.24 -6.98
N GLU A 43 2.72 10.41 -7.58
CA GLU A 43 3.86 11.32 -7.34
C GLU A 43 3.95 11.71 -5.85
N ILE A 44 2.82 12.06 -5.24
CA ILE A 44 2.78 12.37 -3.80
C ILE A 44 3.22 11.16 -2.98
N PHE A 45 2.71 9.96 -3.29
CA PHE A 45 3.00 8.72 -2.57
C PHE A 45 4.50 8.37 -2.60
N PHE A 46 5.17 8.58 -3.73
CA PHE A 46 6.58 8.19 -3.94
C PHE A 46 7.58 9.32 -3.66
N THR A 47 7.13 10.46 -3.13
CA THR A 47 7.99 11.58 -2.75
C THR A 47 7.96 11.86 -1.25
N GLU A 48 8.86 12.70 -0.78
CA GLU A 48 8.93 13.13 0.62
C GLU A 48 7.65 13.84 1.09
N LYS A 49 6.87 14.40 0.17
CA LYS A 49 5.61 15.09 0.50
C LYS A 49 4.60 14.14 1.13
N GLY A 50 4.41 12.97 0.56
CA GLY A 50 3.52 11.94 1.13
C GLY A 50 4.20 11.07 2.15
N ASN A 51 5.52 10.93 2.07
CA ASN A 51 6.37 10.09 2.91
C ASN A 51 5.91 8.62 3.03
N CYS A 52 5.05 8.17 2.12
CA CYS A 52 4.47 6.83 2.18
C CYS A 52 5.53 5.75 1.98
N THR A 53 6.55 6.05 1.16
CA THR A 53 7.66 5.13 0.89
C THR A 53 8.64 4.97 2.05
N ALA A 54 8.46 5.67 3.14
CA ALA A 54 9.18 5.38 4.39
C ALA A 54 8.88 3.97 4.92
N CYS A 55 7.68 3.42 4.57
CA CYS A 55 7.24 2.07 4.94
C CYS A 55 6.74 1.27 3.72
N HIS A 56 6.08 1.90 2.75
CA HIS A 56 5.47 1.21 1.61
C HIS A 56 6.40 1.17 0.41
N VAL A 57 7.35 0.25 0.42
CA VAL A 57 8.43 0.10 -0.57
C VAL A 57 8.36 -1.23 -1.34
N GLY A 58 9.13 -1.31 -2.42
CA GLY A 58 9.29 -2.52 -3.21
C GLY A 58 8.04 -2.94 -3.98
N ALA A 59 8.07 -4.13 -4.52
CA ALA A 59 6.98 -4.67 -5.35
C ALA A 59 5.68 -4.87 -4.58
N ASN A 60 5.78 -5.14 -3.28
CA ASN A 60 4.64 -5.33 -2.38
C ASN A 60 4.06 -4.03 -1.83
N LEU A 61 4.76 -2.90 -2.00
CA LEU A 61 4.44 -1.65 -1.30
C LEU A 61 4.31 -1.90 0.21
N ALA A 62 5.30 -2.62 0.78
CA ALA A 62 5.43 -2.92 2.21
C ALA A 62 6.89 -3.24 2.53
N ASP A 63 7.42 -2.69 3.62
CA ASP A 63 8.79 -2.95 4.09
C ASP A 63 8.91 -4.21 4.96
N GLU A 64 7.78 -4.90 5.17
CA GLU A 64 7.62 -6.09 6.02
C GLU A 64 8.06 -5.86 7.49
N LYS A 65 8.19 -4.58 7.91
CA LYS A 65 8.55 -4.19 9.27
C LYS A 65 7.31 -3.81 10.09
N PHE A 66 7.56 -3.43 11.33
CA PHE A 66 6.53 -3.09 12.29
C PHE A 66 6.68 -1.63 12.71
N HIS A 67 5.57 -0.89 12.71
CA HIS A 67 5.54 0.52 13.03
C HIS A 67 4.33 0.85 13.92
N ASN A 68 4.52 1.77 14.85
CA ASN A 68 3.43 2.32 15.65
C ASN A 68 2.91 3.59 14.95
N LEU A 69 1.63 3.57 14.57
CA LEU A 69 0.93 4.70 13.95
C LEU A 69 0.03 5.44 14.96
N GLY A 70 -0.01 4.98 16.19
CA GLY A 70 -0.86 5.54 17.24
C GLY A 70 -2.32 5.08 17.21
N ILE A 71 -2.70 4.15 16.34
CA ILE A 71 -4.07 3.62 16.29
C ILE A 71 -4.40 2.94 17.61
N GLY A 72 -5.53 3.34 18.23
CA GLY A 72 -6.02 2.75 19.47
C GLY A 72 -5.16 2.96 20.71
N MET A 73 -4.06 3.73 20.61
CA MET A 73 -3.13 3.93 21.74
C MET A 73 -3.65 4.83 22.86
N ASP A 74 -4.79 5.48 22.66
CA ASP A 74 -5.56 6.27 23.63
C ASP A 74 -6.69 5.48 24.31
N ALA A 75 -6.86 4.21 23.94
CA ALA A 75 -7.82 3.34 24.59
C ALA A 75 -7.40 3.01 26.04
N ALA A 76 -8.37 2.70 26.90
CA ALA A 76 -8.09 2.27 28.28
C ALA A 76 -7.23 1.00 28.36
N GLU A 77 -7.45 0.10 27.41
CA GLU A 77 -6.69 -1.15 27.22
C GLU A 77 -6.23 -1.22 25.77
N PRO A 78 -5.12 -0.55 25.39
CA PRO A 78 -4.65 -0.53 24.03
C PRO A 78 -4.10 -1.89 23.59
N ASP A 79 -4.33 -2.25 22.33
CA ASP A 79 -3.61 -3.38 21.74
C ASP A 79 -2.14 -3.01 21.55
N LEU A 80 -1.28 -3.70 22.23
CA LEU A 80 0.16 -3.45 22.22
C LEU A 80 0.89 -4.11 21.06
N GLY A 81 0.18 -4.76 20.15
CA GLY A 81 0.71 -5.29 18.89
C GLY A 81 1.91 -6.23 19.11
N ARG A 82 2.97 -5.97 18.38
CA ARG A 82 4.20 -6.79 18.41
C ARG A 82 4.78 -6.99 19.81
N PHE A 83 4.64 -6.01 20.70
CA PHE A 83 5.09 -6.13 22.10
C PHE A 83 4.49 -7.34 22.81
N ALA A 84 3.29 -7.77 22.47
CA ALA A 84 2.66 -8.95 23.08
C ALA A 84 3.53 -10.22 22.91
N VAL A 85 4.31 -10.27 21.82
CA VAL A 85 5.23 -11.38 21.49
C VAL A 85 6.66 -11.11 21.96
N THR A 86 7.22 -9.96 21.57
CA THR A 86 8.66 -9.67 21.78
C THR A 86 9.00 -9.25 23.20
N LYS A 87 8.04 -8.66 23.92
CA LYS A 87 8.25 -7.99 25.20
C LYS A 87 9.28 -6.84 25.18
N ASP A 88 9.75 -6.44 23.97
CA ASP A 88 10.60 -5.27 23.83
C ASP A 88 9.72 -3.99 23.94
N PRO A 89 10.01 -3.09 24.88
CA PRO A 89 9.25 -1.85 25.05
C PRO A 89 9.14 -0.99 23.78
N LYS A 90 10.09 -1.10 22.85
CA LYS A 90 10.08 -0.38 21.57
C LYS A 90 8.96 -0.84 20.62
N ASP A 91 8.51 -2.07 20.80
CA ASP A 91 7.50 -2.69 19.95
C ASP A 91 6.05 -2.40 20.40
N LYS A 92 5.86 -1.60 21.46
CA LYS A 92 4.51 -1.25 21.93
C LYS A 92 3.71 -0.50 20.88
N GLY A 93 2.52 -1.04 20.54
CA GLY A 93 1.64 -0.49 19.54
C GLY A 93 2.16 -0.59 18.09
N ALA A 94 3.19 -1.40 17.86
CA ALA A 94 3.74 -1.62 16.54
C ALA A 94 3.04 -2.78 15.83
N PHE A 95 2.56 -2.50 14.59
CA PHE A 95 1.92 -3.47 13.71
C PHE A 95 2.65 -3.56 12.38
N LYS A 96 2.54 -4.71 11.71
CA LYS A 96 3.21 -4.97 10.44
C LYS A 96 2.65 -4.06 9.35
N THR A 97 3.53 -3.46 8.56
CA THR A 97 3.16 -2.72 7.35
C THR A 97 2.40 -3.63 6.39
N PRO A 98 1.13 -3.36 6.07
CA PRO A 98 0.39 -4.14 5.07
C PRO A 98 0.78 -3.72 3.65
N THR A 99 0.45 -4.56 2.68
CA THR A 99 0.55 -4.16 1.27
C THR A 99 -0.50 -3.11 0.92
N VAL A 100 -0.15 -2.20 0.00
CA VAL A 100 -1.12 -1.27 -0.62
C VAL A 100 -1.78 -1.89 -1.86
N ARG A 101 -1.31 -3.06 -2.31
CA ARG A 101 -1.95 -3.76 -3.44
C ARG A 101 -3.36 -4.21 -3.06
N ASN A 102 -4.32 -3.91 -3.94
CA ASN A 102 -5.74 -4.21 -3.75
C ASN A 102 -6.35 -3.57 -2.48
N VAL A 103 -5.72 -2.54 -1.93
CA VAL A 103 -6.16 -1.90 -0.69
C VAL A 103 -7.60 -1.41 -0.74
N ALA A 104 -8.10 -1.00 -1.91
CA ALA A 104 -9.50 -0.57 -2.07
C ALA A 104 -10.54 -1.69 -1.82
N LEU A 105 -10.11 -2.95 -1.78
CA LEU A 105 -10.97 -4.12 -1.57
C LEU A 105 -10.95 -4.62 -0.12
N THR A 106 -10.18 -4.01 0.77
CA THR A 106 -9.89 -4.55 2.10
C THR A 106 -10.37 -3.68 3.26
N ALA A 107 -11.35 -2.82 3.01
CA ALA A 107 -12.00 -2.07 4.09
C ALA A 107 -12.68 -3.04 5.11
N PRO A 108 -12.77 -2.69 6.40
CA PRO A 108 -12.24 -1.49 7.05
C PRO A 108 -10.71 -1.56 7.26
N TYR A 109 -10.10 -0.40 7.54
CA TYR A 109 -8.65 -0.22 7.57
C TYR A 109 -8.11 -0.13 9.00
N MET A 110 -6.78 -0.22 9.10
CA MET A 110 -5.97 -0.36 10.29
C MET A 110 -6.08 -1.77 10.89
N HIS A 111 -5.29 -2.06 11.93
CA HIS A 111 -5.28 -3.39 12.55
C HIS A 111 -6.58 -3.72 13.31
N ASP A 112 -7.27 -2.68 13.77
CA ASP A 112 -8.51 -2.76 14.55
C ASP A 112 -9.78 -2.46 13.73
N GLY A 113 -9.64 -2.12 12.43
CA GLY A 113 -10.76 -1.76 11.57
C GLY A 113 -11.39 -0.41 11.91
N SER A 114 -10.71 0.45 12.66
CA SER A 114 -11.28 1.72 13.15
C SER A 114 -11.53 2.77 12.07
N LEU A 115 -10.92 2.63 10.88
CA LEU A 115 -11.11 3.55 9.77
C LEU A 115 -11.89 2.85 8.65
N ALA A 116 -13.04 3.42 8.27
CA ALA A 116 -13.94 2.80 7.31
C ALA A 116 -13.53 3.06 5.85
N THR A 117 -12.84 4.18 5.58
CA THR A 117 -12.57 4.66 4.22
C THR A 117 -11.08 4.97 4.00
N LEU A 118 -10.66 4.97 2.72
CA LEU A 118 -9.30 5.41 2.36
C LEU A 118 -9.09 6.88 2.63
N GLU A 119 -10.13 7.69 2.55
CA GLU A 119 -10.13 9.10 2.90
C GLU A 119 -9.75 9.29 4.38
N GLU A 120 -10.33 8.53 5.28
CA GLU A 120 -9.99 8.53 6.70
C GLU A 120 -8.55 8.06 6.96
N VAL A 121 -8.08 7.07 6.19
CA VAL A 121 -6.68 6.62 6.24
C VAL A 121 -5.73 7.75 5.86
N VAL A 122 -5.99 8.46 4.76
CA VAL A 122 -5.15 9.60 4.34
C VAL A 122 -5.18 10.72 5.38
N GLU A 123 -6.35 10.99 5.94
CA GLU A 123 -6.51 12.00 7.01
C GLU A 123 -5.72 11.62 8.27
N TRP A 124 -5.69 10.32 8.63
CA TRP A 124 -4.89 9.83 9.75
C TRP A 124 -3.40 10.12 9.56
N TYR A 125 -2.87 9.83 8.36
CA TYR A 125 -1.48 10.11 8.04
C TYR A 125 -1.19 11.60 7.91
N ASP A 126 -2.12 12.38 7.33
CA ASP A 126 -1.96 13.83 7.17
C ASP A 126 -1.82 14.55 8.51
N LYS A 127 -2.59 14.14 9.51
CA LYS A 127 -2.47 14.70 10.87
C LYS A 127 -1.24 14.23 11.64
N GLY A 128 -0.53 13.19 11.17
CA GLY A 128 0.65 12.64 11.83
C GLY A 128 0.35 11.57 12.89
N GLY A 129 -0.74 10.81 12.70
CA GLY A 129 -1.13 9.75 13.63
C GLY A 129 -1.66 10.26 14.97
N HIS A 130 -1.59 9.42 16.01
CA HIS A 130 -1.88 9.80 17.39
C HIS A 130 -0.59 9.78 18.23
N PRO A 131 -0.23 10.91 18.88
CA PRO A 131 1.01 10.99 19.66
C PRO A 131 1.05 9.99 20.83
N ASN A 132 2.12 9.24 20.93
CA ASN A 132 2.42 8.36 22.04
C ASN A 132 3.95 8.14 22.14
N ALA A 133 4.41 7.55 23.25
CA ALA A 133 5.84 7.41 23.52
C ALA A 133 6.60 6.56 22.49
N ASN A 134 5.91 5.69 21.76
CA ASN A 134 6.48 4.77 20.78
C ASN A 134 6.06 5.08 19.34
N LEU A 135 5.44 6.26 19.09
CA LEU A 135 5.07 6.64 17.73
C LEU A 135 6.29 6.56 16.80
N SER A 136 6.12 5.94 15.65
CA SER A 136 7.19 5.84 14.66
C SER A 136 7.68 7.22 14.24
N ASP A 137 8.98 7.43 14.19
CA ASP A 137 9.63 8.65 13.70
C ASP A 137 9.35 8.96 12.23
N LYS A 138 8.86 7.97 11.50
CA LYS A 138 8.42 8.09 10.11
C LYS A 138 7.05 8.78 9.98
N ILE A 139 6.27 8.82 11.07
CA ILE A 139 4.93 9.43 11.08
C ILE A 139 5.04 10.90 11.46
N LYS A 140 4.67 11.77 10.53
CA LYS A 140 4.74 13.23 10.67
C LYS A 140 3.54 13.88 9.98
N PRO A 141 3.07 15.04 10.44
CA PRO A 141 2.05 15.80 9.74
C PRO A 141 2.50 16.16 8.32
N LEU A 142 1.71 15.79 7.31
CA LEU A 142 2.06 15.94 5.90
C LEU A 142 1.64 17.31 5.33
N LYS A 143 0.60 17.92 5.90
CA LYS A 143 0.04 19.23 5.48
C LYS A 143 -0.40 19.19 4.01
N LEU A 144 -1.15 18.16 3.65
CA LEU A 144 -1.69 17.98 2.31
C LEU A 144 -2.92 18.88 2.11
N THR A 145 -3.05 19.41 0.91
CA THR A 145 -4.29 20.07 0.48
C THR A 145 -5.41 19.04 0.29
N ALA A 146 -6.65 19.49 0.25
CA ALA A 146 -7.80 18.62 -0.03
C ALA A 146 -7.67 17.88 -1.38
N GLN A 147 -7.11 18.57 -2.40
CA GLN A 147 -6.88 17.95 -3.70
C GLN A 147 -5.82 16.84 -3.63
N GLU A 148 -4.73 17.06 -2.92
CA GLU A 148 -3.67 16.08 -2.76
C GLU A 148 -4.12 14.84 -1.99
N LYS A 149 -4.98 15.00 -0.98
CA LYS A 149 -5.61 13.88 -0.29
C LYS A 149 -6.49 13.07 -1.24
N ALA A 150 -7.31 13.73 -2.06
CA ALA A 150 -8.15 13.07 -3.06
C ALA A 150 -7.29 12.35 -4.13
N ASP A 151 -6.21 12.94 -4.58
CA ASP A 151 -5.28 12.36 -5.54
C ASP A 151 -4.58 11.10 -4.95
N LEU A 152 -4.17 11.13 -3.67
CA LEU A 152 -3.65 9.95 -2.98
C LEU A 152 -4.65 8.81 -2.90
N VAL A 153 -5.91 9.11 -2.58
CA VAL A 153 -7.00 8.11 -2.58
C VAL A 153 -7.20 7.53 -3.97
N ALA A 154 -7.17 8.37 -5.01
CA ALA A 154 -7.27 7.91 -6.40
C ALA A 154 -6.11 6.96 -6.77
N PHE A 155 -4.89 7.24 -6.32
CA PHE A 155 -3.75 6.35 -6.52
C PHE A 155 -3.92 5.02 -5.76
N MET A 156 -4.32 5.05 -4.50
CA MET A 156 -4.55 3.82 -3.73
C MET A 156 -5.63 2.94 -4.37
N ARG A 157 -6.70 3.53 -4.89
CA ARG A 157 -7.72 2.82 -5.68
C ARG A 157 -7.15 2.23 -6.97
N ALA A 158 -6.24 2.93 -7.64
CA ALA A 158 -5.55 2.44 -8.83
C ALA A 158 -4.53 1.32 -8.55
N CYS A 159 -4.18 1.06 -7.28
CA CYS A 159 -3.40 -0.11 -6.88
C CYS A 159 -4.21 -1.42 -6.93
N THR A 160 -5.46 -1.37 -7.34
CA THR A 160 -6.35 -2.53 -7.50
C THR A 160 -6.13 -3.16 -8.88
N GLY A 161 -5.86 -4.45 -8.88
CA GLY A 161 -5.70 -5.25 -10.10
C GLY A 161 -6.61 -6.47 -10.10
N PRO A 162 -6.71 -7.18 -11.22
CA PRO A 162 -7.47 -8.42 -11.29
C PRO A 162 -6.88 -9.44 -10.30
N THR A 163 -7.76 -10.07 -9.54
CA THR A 163 -7.38 -11.19 -8.67
C THR A 163 -7.52 -12.47 -9.50
N PRO A 164 -6.47 -13.28 -9.68
CA PRO A 164 -6.61 -14.55 -10.37
C PRO A 164 -7.65 -15.42 -9.64
N ALA A 165 -8.48 -16.13 -10.40
CA ALA A 165 -9.39 -17.10 -9.81
C ALA A 165 -8.58 -18.15 -9.05
N VAL A 166 -8.86 -18.29 -7.76
CA VAL A 166 -8.26 -19.35 -6.94
C VAL A 166 -9.14 -20.59 -7.11
N GLU A 167 -8.57 -21.68 -7.60
CA GLU A 167 -9.26 -22.97 -7.57
C GLU A 167 -9.44 -23.40 -6.10
N THR A 168 -10.63 -23.18 -5.59
CA THR A 168 -11.04 -23.68 -4.28
C THR A 168 -11.46 -25.14 -4.41
N GLY A 169 -10.58 -26.09 -4.19
CA GLY A 169 -10.93 -27.51 -4.30
C GLY A 169 -9.76 -28.47 -4.09
N ARG A 170 -8.57 -27.90 -3.85
CA ARG A 170 -7.35 -28.67 -3.64
C ARG A 170 -6.80 -28.58 -2.21
N LEU A 171 -7.65 -28.59 -1.23
CA LEU A 171 -7.13 -28.96 0.10
C LEU A 171 -6.94 -30.49 0.05
N PRO A 172 -5.76 -31.01 0.38
CA PRO A 172 -5.58 -32.45 0.52
C PRO A 172 -6.60 -32.93 1.57
N GLU A 173 -7.24 -34.07 1.27
CA GLU A 173 -8.06 -34.77 2.27
C GLU A 173 -7.22 -34.91 3.54
N GLN A 174 -7.76 -34.45 4.65
CA GLN A 174 -7.06 -34.61 5.94
C GLN A 174 -6.92 -36.10 6.22
N PRO A 175 -5.73 -36.56 6.64
CA PRO A 175 -5.50 -37.95 6.97
C PRO A 175 -6.34 -38.41 8.16
#